data_f473748c3635e9d0ff6bcd15e3b68320
#
_entry.id   f473748c3635e9d0ff6bcd15e3b68320
#
_cell.length_a   1.000
_cell.length_b   1.000
_cell.length_c   1.000
_cell.angle_alpha   90.00
_cell.angle_beta   90.00
_cell.angle_gamma   90.00
#
_symmetry.space_group_name_H-M   'P 1'
#
loop_
_entity.id
_entity.type
_entity.pdbx_description
1 polymer ?
#
loop_
_entity_poly.entity_id
_entity_poly.type
_entity_poly.pdbx_seq_one_letter_code
_entity_poly.pdbx_strand_id
1 'polypeptide(L)'
;MITAQDIKAAAKRMGADIVGIGSIDRWSTAPIQMDPKQIMPNAKSVIALGFRVLRGSLRGIEEGTYFSNYSAMGYGGITYLYMPMTVINLSKMIEDAGYEAVPMGHQSDWRAIDGVGYLRENYSRPVAPGKAAPDVMISMRIAGFLCGLGEIGYSKMLLTPEFGPRLRVGIIITELELEPDPIMEPGTLCNRCMACVRECPGGCIPADRTVKANVGGYDLEWADVDMNRCDWVFQGGAEVAEGEKGDYFDGKSEAWAGKYKPSDINPFYKAPRNLYNTGKAICGAKGCTRACMISLEKRGLLTNKFERPFRTSKPWKVDWESEAIEVDYTASYEGMDSPNTKKSKSETD
;
A
#
# COMPACT_ATOMS: atom_id res chain seq x y z
N MET A 1 30.46 14.90 10.86
CA MET A 1 29.59 14.90 9.65
C MET A 1 28.78 13.63 9.69
N ILE A 2 27.45 13.71 9.54
CA ILE A 2 26.57 12.53 9.50
C ILE A 2 26.80 11.76 8.21
N THR A 3 26.96 10.45 8.29
CA THR A 3 27.20 9.57 7.15
C THR A 3 25.93 8.79 6.78
N ALA A 4 25.92 8.18 5.58
CA ALA A 4 24.87 7.26 5.17
C ALA A 4 24.65 6.11 6.16
N GLN A 5 25.73 5.59 6.75
CA GLN A 5 25.68 4.54 7.77
C GLN A 5 25.01 5.02 9.06
N ASP A 6 25.31 6.25 9.52
CA ASP A 6 24.69 6.82 10.72
C ASP A 6 23.18 6.97 10.54
N ILE A 7 22.74 7.46 9.36
CA ILE A 7 21.34 7.58 8.98
C ILE A 7 20.64 6.21 9.01
N LYS A 8 21.23 5.22 8.35
CA LYS A 8 20.67 3.86 8.31
C LYS A 8 20.57 3.22 9.68
N ALA A 9 21.61 3.37 10.49
CA ALA A 9 21.63 2.86 11.86
C ALA A 9 20.58 3.56 12.73
N ALA A 10 20.46 4.88 12.64
CA ALA A 10 19.46 5.65 13.38
C ALA A 10 18.04 5.27 12.95
N ALA A 11 17.74 5.22 11.65
CA ALA A 11 16.46 4.85 11.14
C ALA A 11 15.99 3.47 11.63
N LYS A 12 16.90 2.48 11.62
CA LYS A 12 16.61 1.14 12.16
C LYS A 12 16.32 1.15 13.65
N ARG A 13 17.09 1.92 14.44
CA ARG A 13 16.81 2.09 15.88
C ARG A 13 15.47 2.76 16.14
N MET A 14 15.08 3.68 15.27
CA MET A 14 13.78 4.38 15.33
C MET A 14 12.61 3.59 14.82
N GLY A 15 12.85 2.40 14.23
CA GLY A 15 11.80 1.46 13.86
C GLY A 15 11.63 1.15 12.37
N ALA A 16 12.44 1.69 11.49
CA ALA A 16 12.44 1.27 10.09
C ALA A 16 13.04 -0.15 9.96
N ASP A 17 12.41 -1.01 9.17
CA ASP A 17 12.93 -2.36 8.93
C ASP A 17 14.06 -2.36 7.89
N ILE A 18 13.91 -1.59 6.83
CA ILE A 18 14.91 -1.39 5.78
C ILE A 18 15.05 0.10 5.44
N VAL A 19 16.21 0.49 5.00
CA VAL A 19 16.54 1.89 4.67
C VAL A 19 17.40 1.91 3.43
N GLY A 20 17.07 2.80 2.51
CA GLY A 20 17.85 3.04 1.31
C GLY A 20 18.01 4.53 1.03
N ILE A 21 19.07 4.89 0.34
CA ILE A 21 19.41 6.26 0.02
C ILE A 21 19.59 6.40 -1.49
N GLY A 22 18.95 7.40 -2.10
CA GLY A 22 19.08 7.75 -3.49
C GLY A 22 19.64 9.16 -3.67
N SER A 23 20.57 9.34 -4.62
CA SER A 23 20.93 10.67 -5.07
C SER A 23 19.73 11.32 -5.75
N ILE A 24 19.54 12.62 -5.53
CA ILE A 24 18.47 13.39 -6.16
C ILE A 24 18.53 13.36 -7.70
N ASP A 25 19.70 13.14 -8.28
CA ASP A 25 19.88 13.10 -9.74
C ASP A 25 19.15 11.91 -10.40
N ARG A 26 18.81 10.89 -9.62
CA ARG A 26 17.99 9.77 -10.09
C ARG A 26 16.55 10.16 -10.45
N TRP A 27 16.12 11.37 -10.07
CA TRP A 27 14.81 11.94 -10.44
C TRP A 27 14.88 12.87 -11.66
N SER A 28 16.01 12.93 -12.38
CA SER A 28 16.18 13.80 -13.55
C SER A 28 15.16 13.59 -14.68
N THR A 29 14.55 12.40 -14.77
CA THR A 29 13.49 12.08 -15.73
C THR A 29 12.07 12.15 -15.13
N ALA A 30 11.94 12.59 -13.87
CA ALA A 30 10.64 12.64 -13.21
C ALA A 30 9.75 13.71 -13.85
N PRO A 31 8.44 13.42 -14.03
CA PRO A 31 7.47 14.46 -14.35
C PRO A 31 7.51 15.58 -13.31
N ILE A 32 7.32 16.83 -13.73
CA ILE A 32 7.40 17.99 -12.83
C ILE A 32 6.54 17.83 -11.57
N GLN A 33 5.38 17.21 -11.69
CA GLN A 33 4.45 17.00 -10.59
C GLN A 33 4.89 15.85 -9.63
N MET A 34 5.98 15.16 -9.94
CA MET A 34 6.57 14.06 -9.16
C MET A 34 8.06 14.28 -8.84
N ASP A 35 8.58 15.46 -9.13
CA ASP A 35 9.99 15.79 -8.92
C ASP A 35 10.21 16.36 -7.51
N PRO A 36 11.02 15.70 -6.65
CA PRO A 36 11.35 16.19 -5.32
C PRO A 36 11.96 17.60 -5.31
N LYS A 37 12.65 18.02 -6.38
CA LYS A 37 13.21 19.38 -6.50
C LYS A 37 12.13 20.47 -6.58
N GLN A 38 10.89 20.11 -6.87
CA GLN A 38 9.78 21.07 -6.78
C GLN A 38 9.40 21.36 -5.33
N ILE A 39 9.68 20.45 -4.42
CA ILE A 39 9.47 20.63 -2.96
C ILE A 39 10.71 21.29 -2.35
N MET A 40 11.89 20.78 -2.63
CA MET A 40 13.16 21.26 -2.11
C MET A 40 14.18 21.43 -3.27
N PRO A 41 14.33 22.65 -3.82
CA PRO A 41 15.19 22.88 -4.99
C PRO A 41 16.67 22.51 -4.79
N ASN A 42 17.18 22.64 -3.56
CA ASN A 42 18.55 22.33 -3.16
C ASN A 42 18.73 20.90 -2.62
N ALA A 43 17.72 20.04 -2.74
CA ALA A 43 17.81 18.65 -2.34
C ALA A 43 19.03 17.95 -2.96
N LYS A 44 19.70 17.11 -2.18
CA LYS A 44 20.84 16.28 -2.58
C LYS A 44 20.52 14.79 -2.49
N SER A 45 19.76 14.40 -1.48
CA SER A 45 19.43 12.99 -1.24
C SER A 45 17.97 12.79 -0.90
N VAL A 46 17.48 11.59 -1.25
CA VAL A 46 16.20 11.05 -0.77
C VAL A 46 16.50 9.81 0.05
N ILE A 47 15.95 9.75 1.25
CA ILE A 47 16.08 8.59 2.14
C ILE A 47 14.74 7.87 2.14
N ALA A 48 14.70 6.62 1.71
CA ALA A 48 13.51 5.79 1.76
C ALA A 48 13.56 4.84 2.96
N LEU A 49 12.50 4.85 3.75
CA LEU A 49 12.34 4.01 4.93
C LEU A 49 11.22 2.99 4.66
N GLY A 50 11.57 1.71 4.76
CA GLY A 50 10.62 0.63 4.56
C GLY A 50 10.16 0.03 5.88
N PHE A 51 8.85 -0.18 6.01
CA PHE A 51 8.18 -0.74 7.18
C PHE A 51 7.40 -1.98 6.75
N ARG A 52 7.77 -3.13 7.30
CA ARG A 52 7.13 -4.39 6.92
C ARG A 52 5.68 -4.46 7.39
N VAL A 53 4.82 -4.98 6.54
CA VAL A 53 3.52 -5.47 6.96
C VAL A 53 3.72 -6.86 7.56
N LEU A 54 3.37 -7.01 8.83
CA LEU A 54 3.51 -8.29 9.51
C LEU A 54 2.65 -9.36 8.83
N ARG A 55 3.22 -10.55 8.60
CA ARG A 55 2.47 -11.67 8.01
C ARG A 55 1.26 -12.05 8.88
N GLY A 56 1.37 -11.92 10.19
CA GLY A 56 0.28 -12.15 11.13
C GLY A 56 -0.90 -11.20 10.93
N SER A 57 -0.68 -9.96 10.46
CA SER A 57 -1.78 -9.04 10.15
C SER A 57 -2.65 -9.53 8.98
N LEU A 58 -2.14 -10.43 8.14
CA LEU A 58 -2.88 -11.01 7.02
C LEU A 58 -3.64 -12.29 7.45
N ARG A 59 -3.33 -12.85 8.63
CA ARG A 59 -3.85 -14.16 9.07
C ARG A 59 -5.38 -14.18 9.13
N GLY A 60 -5.99 -13.18 9.73
CA GLY A 60 -7.44 -13.14 9.87
C GLY A 60 -8.19 -13.08 8.53
N ILE A 61 -7.59 -12.42 7.52
CA ILE A 61 -8.13 -12.41 6.15
C ILE A 61 -7.90 -13.78 5.49
N GLU A 62 -6.74 -14.38 5.68
CA GLU A 62 -6.44 -15.70 5.12
C GLU A 62 -7.38 -16.79 5.66
N GLU A 63 -7.73 -16.72 6.94
CA GLU A 63 -8.71 -17.64 7.57
C GLU A 63 -10.17 -17.23 7.29
N GLY A 64 -10.43 -16.00 6.87
CA GLY A 64 -11.77 -15.48 6.64
C GLY A 64 -12.52 -15.12 7.93
N THR A 65 -11.83 -14.88 9.05
CA THR A 65 -12.41 -14.76 10.39
C THR A 65 -12.14 -13.44 11.09
N TYR A 66 -11.06 -12.68 10.70
CA TYR A 66 -10.70 -11.45 11.37
C TYR A 66 -10.09 -10.44 10.40
N PHE A 67 -10.93 -9.69 9.70
CA PHE A 67 -10.51 -8.79 8.63
C PHE A 67 -9.90 -7.48 9.13
N SER A 68 -10.40 -6.96 10.23
CA SER A 68 -10.01 -5.65 10.76
C SER A 68 -8.54 -5.56 11.16
N ASN A 69 -7.88 -6.67 11.49
CA ASN A 69 -6.47 -6.65 11.87
C ASN A 69 -5.57 -6.08 10.76
N TYR A 70 -5.78 -6.47 9.52
CA TYR A 70 -4.98 -5.91 8.43
C TYR A 70 -5.25 -4.43 8.23
N SER A 71 -6.51 -4.01 8.24
CA SER A 71 -6.86 -2.58 8.10
C SER A 71 -6.30 -1.75 9.24
N ALA A 72 -6.44 -2.21 10.47
CA ALA A 72 -5.99 -1.47 11.66
C ALA A 72 -4.47 -1.49 11.82
N MET A 73 -3.86 -2.67 11.88
CA MET A 73 -2.45 -2.82 12.22
C MET A 73 -1.54 -2.88 10.99
N GLY A 74 -1.94 -3.62 9.96
CA GLY A 74 -1.12 -3.81 8.75
C GLY A 74 -1.17 -2.63 7.78
N TYR A 75 -2.21 -1.81 7.85
CA TYR A 75 -2.34 -0.62 7.02
C TYR A 75 -2.37 0.66 7.87
N GLY A 76 -3.45 0.92 8.61
CA GLY A 76 -3.65 2.18 9.32
C GLY A 76 -2.56 2.45 10.36
N GLY A 77 -2.29 1.49 11.24
CA GLY A 77 -1.30 1.61 12.30
C GLY A 77 0.11 1.86 11.79
N ILE A 78 0.53 1.13 10.74
CA ILE A 78 1.85 1.36 10.14
C ILE A 78 1.87 2.68 9.37
N THR A 79 0.89 2.93 8.52
CA THR A 79 0.93 4.03 7.56
C THR A 79 0.73 5.41 8.21
N TYR A 80 -0.17 5.50 9.20
CA TYR A 80 -0.59 6.78 9.76
C TYR A 80 -0.05 7.07 11.17
N LEU A 81 0.52 6.07 11.83
CA LEU A 81 1.08 6.24 13.18
C LEU A 81 2.58 5.91 13.22
N TYR A 82 2.93 4.65 13.01
CA TYR A 82 4.28 4.17 13.26
C TYR A 82 5.32 4.72 12.27
N MET A 83 5.03 4.69 10.99
CA MET A 83 5.90 5.23 9.94
C MET A 83 6.10 6.75 10.06
N PRO A 84 5.06 7.60 10.18
CA PRO A 84 5.24 9.03 10.35
C PRO A 84 6.09 9.39 11.58
N MET A 85 5.92 8.72 12.71
CA MET A 85 6.73 8.96 13.91
C MET A 85 8.21 8.69 13.64
N THR A 86 8.53 7.59 12.96
CA THR A 86 9.91 7.25 12.62
C THR A 86 10.51 8.26 11.63
N VAL A 87 9.76 8.62 10.60
CA VAL A 87 10.18 9.60 9.58
C VAL A 87 10.45 10.97 10.22
N ILE A 88 9.56 11.44 11.09
CA ILE A 88 9.72 12.71 11.82
C ILE A 88 10.95 12.67 12.72
N ASN A 89 11.14 11.61 13.52
CA ASN A 89 12.28 11.53 14.43
C ASN A 89 13.63 11.50 13.69
N LEU A 90 13.70 10.82 12.56
CA LEU A 90 14.91 10.83 11.73
C LEU A 90 15.14 12.21 11.09
N SER A 91 14.09 12.90 10.64
CA SER A 91 14.19 14.26 10.11
C SER A 91 14.70 15.24 11.16
N LYS A 92 14.22 15.16 12.41
CA LYS A 92 14.74 15.96 13.53
C LYS A 92 16.25 15.76 13.74
N MET A 93 16.73 14.51 13.67
CA MET A 93 18.16 14.22 13.77
C MET A 93 18.97 14.89 12.65
N ILE A 94 18.42 14.96 11.44
CA ILE A 94 19.07 15.65 10.30
C ILE A 94 19.06 17.16 10.54
N GLU A 95 17.95 17.72 11.02
CA GLU A 95 17.84 19.15 11.35
C GLU A 95 18.76 19.55 12.52
N ASP A 96 18.89 18.71 13.54
CA ASP A 96 19.83 18.91 14.63
C ASP A 96 21.31 18.99 14.17
N ALA A 97 21.59 18.40 13.00
CA ALA A 97 22.89 18.49 12.35
C ALA A 97 23.04 19.70 11.41
N GLY A 98 22.00 20.53 11.31
CA GLY A 98 22.00 21.77 10.52
C GLY A 98 21.60 21.62 9.06
N TYR A 99 20.93 20.52 8.69
CA TYR A 99 20.42 20.29 7.34
C TYR A 99 18.90 20.25 7.32
N GLU A 100 18.28 20.89 6.34
CA GLU A 100 16.84 20.81 6.16
C GLU A 100 16.42 19.39 5.72
N ALA A 101 15.30 18.93 6.26
CA ALA A 101 14.73 17.62 5.97
C ALA A 101 13.21 17.70 5.83
N VAL A 102 12.66 17.27 4.69
CA VAL A 102 11.22 17.21 4.45
C VAL A 102 10.71 15.80 4.71
N PRO A 103 10.02 15.56 5.85
CA PRO A 103 9.44 14.25 6.15
C PRO A 103 8.19 14.01 5.31
N MET A 104 8.11 12.84 4.66
CA MET A 104 6.97 12.45 3.86
C MET A 104 6.56 11.02 4.21
N GLY A 105 5.38 10.90 4.82
CA GLY A 105 4.73 9.63 5.07
C GLY A 105 3.79 9.23 3.92
N HIS A 106 2.60 8.76 4.27
CA HIS A 106 1.55 8.55 3.28
C HIS A 106 1.10 9.90 2.71
N GLN A 107 1.13 10.02 1.40
CA GLN A 107 0.64 11.21 0.72
C GLN A 107 -0.84 11.08 0.43
N SER A 108 -1.58 12.13 0.76
CA SER A 108 -2.96 12.33 0.33
C SER A 108 -2.97 13.40 -0.73
N ASP A 109 -3.62 13.12 -1.84
CA ASP A 109 -3.93 14.14 -2.83
C ASP A 109 -4.96 15.10 -2.22
N TRP A 110 -4.56 16.33 -1.90
CA TRP A 110 -5.46 17.29 -1.29
C TRP A 110 -6.60 17.71 -2.23
N ARG A 111 -6.46 17.49 -3.53
CA ARG A 111 -7.54 17.69 -4.51
C ARG A 111 -8.69 16.69 -4.36
N ALA A 112 -8.48 15.59 -3.65
CA ALA A 112 -9.51 14.60 -3.36
C ALA A 112 -10.31 14.88 -2.08
N ILE A 113 -10.00 15.97 -1.35
CA ILE A 113 -10.59 16.25 -0.03
C ILE A 113 -12.06 16.70 -0.14
N ASP A 114 -12.50 17.21 -1.29
CA ASP A 114 -13.86 17.69 -1.47
C ASP A 114 -14.93 16.59 -1.57
N GLY A 115 -14.56 15.34 -1.38
CA GLY A 115 -15.47 14.19 -1.35
C GLY A 115 -16.04 13.76 -2.69
N VAL A 116 -15.73 14.48 -3.75
CA VAL A 116 -16.19 14.16 -5.12
C VAL A 116 -15.17 13.30 -5.86
N GLY A 117 -14.17 12.88 -5.14
CA GLY A 117 -13.32 11.75 -5.46
C GLY A 117 -12.50 11.92 -6.70
N TYR A 118 -12.10 12.87 -7.27
CA TYR A 118 -11.11 12.92 -8.34
C TYR A 118 -11.10 14.24 -9.10
N LEU A 119 -9.95 14.71 -9.25
CA LEU A 119 -9.36 15.65 -10.17
C LEU A 119 -10.37 16.34 -11.08
N ARG A 120 -10.93 17.43 -10.61
CA ARG A 120 -11.54 18.37 -11.54
C ARG A 120 -10.43 18.98 -12.39
N GLU A 121 -10.60 18.97 -13.69
CA GLU A 121 -9.73 19.74 -14.58
C GLU A 121 -9.54 21.14 -14.02
N ASN A 122 -8.29 21.60 -13.98
CA ASN A 122 -7.91 22.93 -13.49
C ASN A 122 -8.13 23.23 -12.00
N TYR A 123 -8.27 22.24 -11.17
CA TYR A 123 -8.41 22.46 -9.73
C TYR A 123 -7.13 23.04 -9.11
N SER A 124 -5.97 22.56 -9.50
CA SER A 124 -4.68 23.02 -9.01
C SER A 124 -3.86 23.67 -10.13
N ARG A 125 -3.26 24.82 -9.84
CA ARG A 125 -2.46 25.58 -10.80
C ARG A 125 -1.12 25.97 -10.22
N PRO A 126 -0.06 26.02 -11.02
CA PRO A 126 1.22 26.55 -10.59
C PRO A 126 1.10 27.98 -10.06
N VAL A 127 1.84 28.28 -9.01
CA VAL A 127 1.93 29.64 -8.44
C VAL A 127 2.85 30.55 -9.24
N ALA A 128 3.68 29.99 -10.11
CA ALA A 128 4.56 30.72 -11.01
C ALA A 128 4.90 29.86 -12.24
N PRO A 129 5.31 30.47 -13.37
CA PRO A 129 5.78 29.76 -14.54
C PRO A 129 6.93 28.80 -14.20
N GLY A 130 6.90 27.58 -14.74
CA GLY A 130 7.93 26.57 -14.53
C GLY A 130 7.90 25.85 -13.17
N LYS A 131 6.95 26.18 -12.27
CA LYS A 131 6.70 25.44 -11.03
C LYS A 131 5.67 24.36 -11.24
N ALA A 132 5.77 23.28 -10.43
CA ALA A 132 4.68 22.34 -10.30
C ALA A 132 3.45 22.99 -9.64
N ALA A 133 2.28 22.40 -9.79
CA ALA A 133 1.13 22.77 -8.99
C ALA A 133 1.38 22.44 -7.51
N PRO A 134 0.70 23.12 -6.54
CA PRO A 134 1.01 22.98 -5.10
C PRO A 134 0.72 21.60 -4.47
N ASP A 135 0.48 20.60 -5.27
CA ASP A 135 0.16 19.22 -4.87
C ASP A 135 1.14 18.21 -5.48
N VAL A 136 2.42 18.54 -5.48
CA VAL A 136 3.49 17.60 -5.86
C VAL A 136 3.35 16.29 -5.10
N MET A 137 3.31 15.18 -5.82
CA MET A 137 3.12 13.86 -5.24
C MET A 137 4.25 12.91 -5.65
N ILE A 138 5.16 12.64 -4.74
CA ILE A 138 6.24 11.69 -4.98
C ILE A 138 5.70 10.26 -4.90
N SER A 139 5.93 9.46 -5.94
CA SER A 139 5.59 8.05 -5.89
C SER A 139 6.48 7.30 -4.89
N MET A 140 5.93 6.85 -3.77
CA MET A 140 6.67 6.12 -2.73
C MET A 140 7.26 4.81 -3.25
N ARG A 141 6.61 4.16 -4.22
CA ARG A 141 7.13 2.93 -4.83
C ARG A 141 8.34 3.21 -5.70
N ILE A 142 8.27 4.26 -6.52
CA ILE A 142 9.40 4.71 -7.35
C ILE A 142 10.54 5.20 -6.46
N ALA A 143 10.25 5.97 -5.42
CA ALA A 143 11.26 6.39 -4.45
C ALA A 143 11.96 5.19 -3.79
N GLY A 144 11.20 4.17 -3.37
CA GLY A 144 11.79 2.94 -2.83
C GLY A 144 12.71 2.24 -3.84
N PHE A 145 12.33 2.19 -5.11
CA PHE A 145 13.18 1.65 -6.18
C PHE A 145 14.46 2.49 -6.38
N LEU A 146 14.31 3.81 -6.53
CA LEU A 146 15.44 4.71 -6.76
C LEU A 146 16.40 4.82 -5.57
N CYS A 147 15.91 4.51 -4.36
CA CYS A 147 16.74 4.41 -3.16
C CYS A 147 17.28 3.00 -2.90
N GLY A 148 17.08 2.05 -3.81
CA GLY A 148 17.66 0.70 -3.72
C GLY A 148 16.96 -0.26 -2.75
N LEU A 149 15.71 0.02 -2.32
CA LEU A 149 14.97 -0.92 -1.45
C LEU A 149 14.53 -2.19 -2.17
N GLY A 150 14.39 -2.15 -3.48
CA GLY A 150 13.91 -3.28 -4.26
C GLY A 150 13.52 -2.90 -5.68
N GLU A 151 12.68 -3.69 -6.34
CA GLU A 151 12.23 -3.45 -7.72
C GLU A 151 10.74 -3.25 -7.84
N ILE A 152 10.29 -2.68 -8.95
CA ILE A 152 8.88 -2.56 -9.30
C ILE A 152 8.43 -3.82 -10.04
N GLY A 153 7.55 -4.59 -9.43
CA GLY A 153 6.99 -5.79 -10.04
C GLY A 153 5.89 -5.51 -11.06
N TYR A 154 5.45 -6.54 -11.78
CA TYR A 154 4.42 -6.44 -12.82
C TYR A 154 3.11 -5.80 -12.32
N SER A 155 2.71 -6.04 -11.08
CA SER A 155 1.53 -5.44 -10.44
C SER A 155 1.73 -3.98 -9.98
N LYS A 156 2.80 -3.32 -10.40
CA LYS A 156 3.20 -1.97 -9.93
C LYS A 156 3.51 -1.90 -8.42
N MET A 157 3.70 -3.04 -7.75
CA MET A 157 4.12 -3.08 -6.34
C MET A 157 5.64 -3.02 -6.24
N LEU A 158 6.14 -2.29 -5.24
CA LEU A 158 7.54 -2.41 -4.83
C LEU A 158 7.74 -3.76 -4.16
N LEU A 159 8.73 -4.52 -4.62
CA LEU A 159 9.13 -5.81 -4.09
C LEU A 159 10.51 -5.69 -3.48
N THR A 160 10.69 -6.19 -2.27
CA THR A 160 11.97 -6.20 -1.58
C THR A 160 12.44 -7.62 -1.31
N PRO A 161 13.78 -7.86 -1.22
CA PRO A 161 14.31 -9.18 -0.90
C PRO A 161 13.88 -9.68 0.47
N GLU A 162 13.64 -8.75 1.42
CA GLU A 162 13.28 -9.10 2.78
C GLU A 162 11.82 -9.52 2.89
N PHE A 163 10.91 -8.70 2.34
CA PHE A 163 9.49 -8.82 2.65
C PHE A 163 8.59 -9.00 1.41
N GLY A 164 9.18 -9.01 0.21
CA GLY A 164 8.40 -9.00 -1.02
C GLY A 164 7.50 -7.77 -1.08
N PRO A 165 6.20 -7.94 -1.38
CA PRO A 165 5.24 -6.84 -1.48
C PRO A 165 4.71 -6.34 -0.12
N ARG A 166 5.11 -6.94 1.00
CA ARG A 166 4.65 -6.61 2.35
C ARG A 166 5.40 -5.43 2.94
N LEU A 167 5.29 -4.27 2.32
CA LEU A 167 6.03 -3.08 2.70
C LEU A 167 5.16 -1.82 2.62
N ARG A 168 5.41 -0.90 3.55
CA ARG A 168 5.03 0.52 3.47
C ARG A 168 6.29 1.35 3.38
N VAL A 169 6.23 2.45 2.65
CA VAL A 169 7.40 3.31 2.44
C VAL A 169 7.06 4.74 2.84
N GLY A 170 7.92 5.33 3.65
CA GLY A 170 8.02 6.76 3.89
C GLY A 170 9.35 7.26 3.34
N ILE A 171 9.46 8.55 3.07
CA ILE A 171 10.69 9.16 2.57
C ILE A 171 11.03 10.44 3.32
N ILE A 172 12.30 10.82 3.24
CA ILE A 172 12.80 12.14 3.64
C ILE A 172 13.57 12.71 2.46
N ILE A 173 13.24 13.94 2.07
CA ILE A 173 14.01 14.71 1.10
C ILE A 173 14.92 15.65 1.89
N THR A 174 16.21 15.71 1.57
CA THR A 174 17.16 16.54 2.33
C THR A 174 18.25 17.12 1.45
N GLU A 175 18.79 18.26 1.87
CA GLU A 175 20.01 18.86 1.31
C GLU A 175 21.30 18.20 1.82
N LEU A 176 21.21 17.32 2.82
CA LEU A 176 22.33 16.50 3.27
C LEU A 176 22.75 15.55 2.14
N GLU A 177 23.99 15.68 1.69
CA GLU A 177 24.55 14.80 0.68
C GLU A 177 24.99 13.48 1.33
N LEU A 178 24.44 12.38 0.84
CA LEU A 178 24.66 11.03 1.36
C LEU A 178 25.08 10.09 0.23
N GLU A 179 25.95 9.14 0.53
CA GLU A 179 26.33 8.08 -0.39
C GLU A 179 25.10 7.24 -0.77
N PRO A 180 24.74 7.15 -2.06
CA PRO A 180 23.55 6.46 -2.50
C PRO A 180 23.74 4.94 -2.55
N ASP A 181 22.68 4.20 -2.24
CA ASP A 181 22.64 2.75 -2.40
C ASP A 181 22.50 2.34 -3.87
N PRO A 182 23.00 1.17 -4.26
CA PRO A 182 22.81 0.65 -5.61
C PRO A 182 21.32 0.36 -5.86
N ILE A 183 20.87 0.63 -7.08
CA ILE A 183 19.52 0.26 -7.53
C ILE A 183 19.51 -1.24 -7.87
N MET A 184 18.44 -1.92 -7.51
CA MET A 184 18.25 -3.32 -7.86
C MET A 184 17.88 -3.46 -9.33
N GLU A 185 18.53 -4.39 -10.03
CA GLU A 185 18.21 -4.69 -11.43
C GLU A 185 16.79 -5.24 -11.57
N PRO A 186 15.98 -4.65 -12.46
CA PRO A 186 14.62 -5.14 -12.75
C PRO A 186 14.63 -6.61 -13.20
N GLY A 187 13.68 -7.40 -12.71
CA GLY A 187 13.58 -8.83 -13.01
C GLY A 187 14.27 -9.74 -11.98
N THR A 188 14.95 -9.18 -10.99
CA THR A 188 15.61 -9.95 -9.91
C THR A 188 14.59 -10.72 -9.07
N LEU A 189 13.48 -10.08 -8.69
CA LEU A 189 12.41 -10.68 -7.88
C LEU A 189 11.20 -11.04 -8.72
N CYS A 190 10.77 -10.12 -9.61
CA CYS A 190 9.60 -10.30 -10.45
C CYS A 190 9.93 -11.00 -11.77
N ASN A 191 9.64 -12.27 -11.87
CA ASN A 191 9.79 -13.04 -13.11
C ASN A 191 8.53 -13.04 -13.98
N ARG A 192 7.60 -12.11 -13.77
CA ARG A 192 6.32 -12.01 -14.53
C ARG A 192 5.51 -13.32 -14.52
N CYS A 193 5.46 -14.01 -13.39
CA CYS A 193 4.70 -15.27 -13.25
C CYS A 193 3.17 -15.09 -13.36
N MET A 194 2.68 -13.87 -13.48
CA MET A 194 1.28 -13.48 -13.65
C MET A 194 0.33 -13.94 -12.52
N ALA A 195 0.88 -14.39 -11.38
CA ALA A 195 0.06 -14.78 -10.25
C ALA A 195 -0.77 -13.61 -9.71
N CYS A 196 -0.21 -12.40 -9.67
CA CYS A 196 -0.92 -11.19 -9.27
C CYS A 196 -2.11 -10.84 -10.20
N VAL A 197 -2.01 -11.17 -11.49
CA VAL A 197 -3.09 -10.99 -12.47
C VAL A 197 -4.23 -11.96 -12.17
N ARG A 198 -3.90 -13.26 -12.07
CA ARG A 198 -4.90 -14.31 -11.85
C ARG A 198 -5.64 -14.22 -10.53
N GLU A 199 -4.94 -13.74 -9.49
CA GLU A 199 -5.49 -13.66 -8.14
C GLU A 199 -6.04 -12.27 -7.79
N CYS A 200 -6.03 -11.32 -8.72
CA CYS A 200 -6.61 -10.01 -8.49
C CYS A 200 -8.14 -10.13 -8.41
N PRO A 201 -8.75 -9.87 -7.24
CA PRO A 201 -10.19 -10.06 -7.10
C PRO A 201 -11.01 -9.08 -7.94
N GLY A 202 -10.45 -7.93 -8.27
CA GLY A 202 -11.10 -6.94 -9.14
C GLY A 202 -10.78 -7.07 -10.62
N GLY A 203 -9.93 -8.01 -11.03
CA GLY A 203 -9.45 -8.05 -12.41
C GLY A 203 -8.77 -6.76 -12.87
N CYS A 204 -8.18 -6.01 -11.92
CA CYS A 204 -7.65 -4.67 -12.16
C CYS A 204 -6.27 -4.69 -12.84
N ILE A 205 -5.61 -5.84 -12.87
CA ILE A 205 -4.24 -5.99 -13.39
C ILE A 205 -4.33 -6.73 -14.73
N PRO A 206 -4.26 -6.03 -15.86
CA PRO A 206 -4.35 -6.67 -17.18
C PRO A 206 -3.11 -7.51 -17.47
N ALA A 207 -3.30 -8.58 -18.26
CA ALA A 207 -2.20 -9.43 -18.72
C ALA A 207 -1.55 -8.92 -20.01
N ASP A 208 -2.23 -8.09 -20.75
CA ASP A 208 -1.97 -7.71 -22.16
C ASP A 208 -1.67 -6.23 -22.35
N ARG A 209 -1.86 -5.40 -21.31
CA ARG A 209 -1.59 -3.97 -21.37
C ARG A 209 -0.58 -3.56 -20.31
N THR A 210 0.43 -2.82 -20.73
CA THR A 210 1.51 -2.36 -19.85
C THR A 210 1.78 -0.87 -20.03
N VAL A 211 2.35 -0.28 -19.00
CA VAL A 211 2.94 1.07 -19.00
C VAL A 211 4.44 0.91 -18.99
N LYS A 212 5.12 1.64 -19.86
CA LYS A 212 6.58 1.74 -19.91
C LYS A 212 7.00 3.14 -19.47
N ALA A 213 8.03 3.21 -18.65
CA ALA A 213 8.58 4.47 -18.18
C ALA A 213 10.09 4.35 -17.96
N ASN A 214 10.84 5.38 -18.38
CA ASN A 214 12.22 5.50 -17.96
C ASN A 214 12.26 6.16 -16.58
N VAL A 215 12.85 5.47 -15.62
CA VAL A 215 12.92 5.90 -14.21
C VAL A 215 14.37 5.82 -13.76
N GLY A 216 15.03 6.96 -13.61
CA GLY A 216 16.40 7.02 -13.15
C GLY A 216 17.40 6.31 -14.08
N GLY A 217 17.11 6.28 -15.39
CA GLY A 217 17.92 5.59 -16.39
C GLY A 217 17.52 4.12 -16.64
N TYR A 218 16.57 3.57 -15.90
CA TYR A 218 16.05 2.21 -16.05
C TYR A 218 14.74 2.20 -16.82
N ASP A 219 14.64 1.37 -17.84
CA ASP A 219 13.40 1.15 -18.57
C ASP A 219 12.54 0.14 -17.81
N LEU A 220 11.56 0.66 -17.08
CA LEU A 220 10.63 -0.13 -16.30
C LEU A 220 9.35 -0.40 -17.07
N GLU A 221 8.75 -1.55 -16.81
CA GLU A 221 7.47 -1.93 -17.40
C GLU A 221 6.62 -2.67 -16.36
N TRP A 222 5.39 -2.19 -16.16
CA TRP A 222 4.39 -2.81 -15.29
C TRP A 222 3.01 -2.81 -15.96
N ALA A 223 2.06 -3.58 -15.42
CA ALA A 223 0.70 -3.61 -15.92
C ALA A 223 0.04 -2.23 -15.86
N ASP A 224 -0.73 -1.90 -16.88
CA ASP A 224 -1.62 -0.73 -16.88
C ASP A 224 -2.81 -0.98 -15.95
N VAL A 225 -2.55 -0.86 -14.65
CA VAL A 225 -3.52 -1.18 -13.60
C VAL A 225 -4.69 -0.21 -13.63
N ASP A 226 -5.91 -0.74 -13.73
CA ASP A 226 -7.12 0.05 -13.51
C ASP A 226 -7.18 0.48 -12.03
N MET A 227 -6.72 1.71 -11.78
CA MET A 227 -6.59 2.24 -10.43
C MET A 227 -7.95 2.53 -9.78
N ASN A 228 -8.96 2.92 -10.56
CA ASN A 228 -10.30 3.19 -10.04
C ASN A 228 -10.95 1.90 -9.54
N ARG A 229 -10.91 0.86 -10.38
CA ARG A 229 -11.40 -0.46 -10.01
C ARG A 229 -10.60 -1.07 -8.85
N CYS A 230 -9.28 -0.85 -8.83
CA CYS A 230 -8.42 -1.28 -7.73
C CYS A 230 -8.79 -0.60 -6.42
N ASP A 231 -9.03 0.71 -6.42
CA ASP A 231 -9.43 1.45 -5.24
C ASP A 231 -10.81 1.01 -4.73
N TRP A 232 -11.75 0.83 -5.62
CA TRP A 232 -13.07 0.35 -5.27
C TRP A 232 -13.03 -1.04 -4.57
N VAL A 233 -12.28 -1.99 -5.13
CA VAL A 233 -12.12 -3.32 -4.53
C VAL A 233 -11.31 -3.24 -3.23
N PHE A 234 -10.33 -2.36 -3.15
CA PHE A 234 -9.56 -2.10 -1.93
C PHE A 234 -10.45 -1.61 -0.79
N GLN A 235 -11.47 -0.82 -1.10
CA GLN A 235 -12.45 -0.35 -0.14
C GLN A 235 -13.54 -1.39 0.21
N GLY A 236 -13.43 -2.59 -0.32
CA GLY A 236 -14.35 -3.70 -0.03
C GLY A 236 -15.53 -3.77 -0.99
N GLY A 237 -15.48 -3.09 -2.14
CA GLY A 237 -16.55 -3.07 -3.13
C GLY A 237 -17.86 -2.51 -2.57
N ALA A 238 -17.80 -1.52 -1.68
CA ALA A 238 -19.00 -0.93 -1.08
C ALA A 238 -19.94 -0.39 -2.17
N GLU A 239 -21.24 -0.55 -1.94
CA GLU A 239 -22.26 0.05 -2.81
C GLU A 239 -22.05 1.56 -2.86
N VAL A 240 -22.08 2.10 -4.06
CA VAL A 240 -22.13 3.54 -4.29
C VAL A 240 -23.60 3.94 -4.36
N ALA A 241 -23.95 5.10 -3.86
CA ALA A 241 -25.30 5.60 -3.94
C ALA A 241 -25.75 5.69 -5.41
N GLU A 242 -27.04 5.46 -5.62
CA GLU A 242 -27.60 5.56 -6.98
C GLU A 242 -27.41 6.98 -7.51
N GLY A 243 -26.69 7.09 -8.65
CA GLY A 243 -26.26 8.39 -9.21
C GLY A 243 -24.78 8.73 -9.02
N GLU A 244 -24.07 8.04 -8.12
CA GLU A 244 -22.62 8.20 -7.93
C GLU A 244 -21.81 7.16 -8.71
N LYS A 245 -22.45 6.44 -9.62
CA LYS A 245 -21.85 5.39 -10.43
C LYS A 245 -20.94 6.02 -11.48
N GLY A 246 -19.65 5.93 -11.26
CA GLY A 246 -18.67 6.20 -12.32
C GLY A 246 -18.65 5.06 -13.36
N ASP A 247 -17.98 5.29 -14.48
CA ASP A 247 -17.89 4.34 -15.61
C ASP A 247 -17.32 2.96 -15.23
N TYR A 248 -16.59 2.88 -14.12
CA TYR A 248 -16.03 1.64 -13.56
C TYR A 248 -16.99 0.88 -12.64
N PHE A 249 -18.13 1.47 -12.32
CA PHE A 249 -19.16 0.88 -11.48
C PHE A 249 -20.44 0.70 -12.31
N ASP A 250 -20.49 -0.36 -13.09
CA ASP A 250 -21.63 -0.67 -13.94
C ASP A 250 -22.74 -1.48 -13.23
N GLY A 251 -22.68 -1.61 -11.92
CA GLY A 251 -23.59 -2.44 -11.12
C GLY A 251 -23.37 -3.94 -11.27
N LYS A 252 -22.42 -4.32 -12.11
CA LYS A 252 -21.99 -5.70 -12.32
C LYS A 252 -20.63 -5.87 -11.67
N SER A 253 -20.55 -5.80 -10.37
CA SER A 253 -19.30 -6.00 -9.69
C SER A 253 -18.71 -7.37 -10.03
N GLU A 254 -18.02 -7.44 -11.13
CA GLU A 254 -17.23 -8.60 -11.53
C GLU A 254 -15.93 -8.70 -10.77
N ALA A 255 -15.77 -7.91 -9.71
CA ALA A 255 -14.56 -7.81 -8.92
C ALA A 255 -13.99 -9.17 -8.50
N TRP A 256 -14.81 -10.18 -8.47
CA TRP A 256 -14.46 -11.52 -8.05
C TRP A 256 -14.82 -12.61 -9.06
N ALA A 257 -14.85 -12.31 -10.33
CA ALA A 257 -15.28 -13.14 -11.44
C ALA A 257 -16.81 -13.16 -11.65
N GLY A 258 -17.35 -11.97 -11.77
CA GLY A 258 -18.52 -11.79 -12.59
C GLY A 258 -19.87 -12.01 -11.96
N LYS A 259 -20.06 -12.05 -10.65
CA LYS A 259 -21.42 -12.03 -10.05
C LYS A 259 -21.40 -11.79 -8.54
N TYR A 260 -20.47 -10.94 -8.08
CA TYR A 260 -20.39 -10.68 -6.66
C TYR A 260 -21.22 -9.49 -6.25
N LYS A 261 -21.91 -9.65 -5.15
CA LYS A 261 -22.39 -8.53 -4.37
C LYS A 261 -21.18 -7.92 -3.63
N PRO A 262 -21.16 -6.61 -3.33
CA PRO A 262 -20.11 -6.01 -2.52
C PRO A 262 -19.81 -6.73 -1.21
N SER A 263 -20.83 -7.31 -0.58
CA SER A 263 -20.72 -8.15 0.61
C SER A 263 -19.88 -9.41 0.43
N ASP A 264 -19.75 -9.95 -0.77
CA ASP A 264 -18.91 -11.13 -1.04
C ASP A 264 -17.43 -10.82 -0.90
N ILE A 265 -17.05 -9.55 -1.09
CA ILE A 265 -15.69 -9.07 -0.94
C ILE A 265 -15.41 -8.80 0.54
N ASN A 266 -16.38 -8.27 1.23
CA ASN A 266 -16.27 -7.89 2.62
C ASN A 266 -17.64 -8.03 3.32
N PRO A 267 -17.85 -9.09 4.06
CA PRO A 267 -19.10 -9.29 4.81
C PRO A 267 -19.39 -8.19 5.84
N PHE A 268 -18.39 -7.35 6.16
CA PHE A 268 -18.50 -6.21 7.07
C PHE A 268 -18.53 -4.86 6.37
N TYR A 269 -18.83 -4.78 5.08
CA TYR A 269 -18.76 -3.53 4.34
C TYR A 269 -19.67 -2.42 4.92
N LYS A 270 -20.72 -2.77 5.66
CA LYS A 270 -21.60 -1.85 6.38
C LYS A 270 -21.03 -1.37 7.73
N ALA A 271 -19.94 -1.98 8.20
CA ALA A 271 -19.34 -1.55 9.46
C ALA A 271 -18.87 -0.09 9.37
N PRO A 272 -19.06 0.70 10.41
CA PRO A 272 -18.65 2.11 10.42
C PRO A 272 -17.14 2.23 10.20
N ARG A 273 -16.73 3.22 9.43
CA ARG A 273 -15.33 3.56 9.27
C ARG A 273 -14.81 4.20 10.56
N ASN A 274 -13.65 3.80 10.98
CA ASN A 274 -12.91 4.46 12.03
C ASN A 274 -11.50 4.84 11.55
N LEU A 275 -10.75 5.55 12.38
CA LEU A 275 -9.40 6.02 12.05
C LEU A 275 -8.48 4.91 11.54
N TYR A 276 -8.62 3.69 12.04
CA TYR A 276 -7.80 2.55 11.68
C TYR A 276 -8.39 1.70 10.55
N ASN A 277 -9.60 2.02 10.11
CA ASN A 277 -10.34 1.32 9.07
C ASN A 277 -10.58 2.25 7.87
N THR A 278 -9.52 2.88 7.40
CA THR A 278 -9.53 3.89 6.33
C THR A 278 -9.82 3.33 4.95
N GLY A 279 -9.68 2.09 4.78
CA GLY A 279 -10.10 1.30 3.61
C GLY A 279 -10.08 -0.13 4.10
N LYS A 280 -11.00 -0.93 3.71
CA LYS A 280 -11.09 -2.28 4.25
C LYS A 280 -9.90 -3.16 3.83
N ALA A 281 -9.16 -2.74 2.79
CA ALA A 281 -7.84 -3.25 2.36
C ALA A 281 -7.75 -4.79 2.22
N ILE A 282 -8.91 -5.47 2.14
CA ILE A 282 -8.99 -6.93 2.15
C ILE A 282 -8.41 -7.52 0.88
N CYS A 283 -8.58 -6.85 -0.26
CA CYS A 283 -8.21 -7.37 -1.56
C CYS A 283 -6.71 -7.68 -1.67
N GLY A 284 -5.82 -6.83 -1.15
CA GLY A 284 -4.37 -7.06 -1.20
C GLY A 284 -3.95 -8.33 -0.46
N ALA A 285 -4.52 -8.55 0.72
CA ALA A 285 -4.26 -9.73 1.53
C ALA A 285 -4.88 -11.01 0.95
N LYS A 286 -5.90 -10.90 0.11
CA LYS A 286 -6.56 -12.01 -0.57
C LYS A 286 -6.08 -12.19 -2.02
N GLY A 287 -5.61 -11.11 -2.67
CA GLY A 287 -5.27 -11.04 -4.08
C GLY A 287 -3.78 -10.85 -4.38
N CYS A 288 -3.43 -9.73 -5.04
CA CYS A 288 -2.12 -9.52 -5.65
C CYS A 288 -0.94 -9.58 -4.67
N THR A 289 -1.06 -8.96 -3.49
CA THR A 289 -0.01 -9.01 -2.46
C THR A 289 0.22 -10.44 -1.96
N ARG A 290 -0.87 -11.16 -1.66
CA ARG A 290 -0.83 -12.56 -1.25
C ARG A 290 -0.18 -13.45 -2.32
N ALA A 291 -0.64 -13.34 -3.54
CA ALA A 291 -0.16 -14.15 -4.66
C ALA A 291 1.34 -13.95 -4.92
N CYS A 292 1.79 -12.69 -4.88
CA CYS A 292 3.19 -12.36 -5.07
C CYS A 292 4.05 -12.86 -3.91
N MET A 293 3.60 -12.70 -2.67
CA MET A 293 4.31 -13.22 -1.50
C MET A 293 4.50 -14.74 -1.56
N ILE A 294 3.44 -15.49 -1.89
CA ILE A 294 3.50 -16.95 -2.06
C ILE A 294 4.49 -17.32 -3.18
N SER A 295 4.47 -16.61 -4.30
CA SER A 295 5.37 -16.86 -5.42
C SER A 295 6.84 -16.64 -5.03
N LEU A 296 7.14 -15.54 -4.35
CA LEU A 296 8.49 -15.21 -3.89
C LEU A 296 8.99 -16.19 -2.82
N GLU A 297 8.14 -16.57 -1.88
CA GLU A 297 8.45 -17.54 -0.83
C GLU A 297 8.77 -18.93 -1.43
N LYS A 298 7.95 -19.42 -2.36
CA LYS A 298 8.19 -20.69 -3.07
C LYS A 298 9.50 -20.73 -3.86
N ARG A 299 9.91 -19.58 -4.39
CA ARG A 299 11.18 -19.47 -5.11
C ARG A 299 12.39 -19.24 -4.20
N GLY A 300 12.19 -19.16 -2.88
CA GLY A 300 13.25 -18.95 -1.90
C GLY A 300 13.89 -17.56 -1.94
N LEU A 301 13.21 -16.58 -2.52
CA LEU A 301 13.75 -15.22 -2.75
C LEU A 301 13.57 -14.28 -1.55
N LEU A 302 12.81 -14.68 -0.52
CA LEU A 302 12.61 -13.86 0.67
C LEU A 302 13.62 -14.21 1.75
N THR A 303 14.29 -13.20 2.31
CA THR A 303 15.23 -13.37 3.43
C THR A 303 14.52 -13.42 4.78
N ASN A 304 13.35 -12.78 4.92
CA ASN A 304 12.47 -12.91 6.08
C ASN A 304 11.72 -14.25 6.02
N LYS A 305 12.33 -15.29 6.54
CA LYS A 305 11.80 -16.66 6.53
C LYS A 305 10.93 -16.93 7.74
N PHE A 306 9.99 -17.84 7.56
CA PHE A 306 9.11 -18.36 8.61
C PHE A 306 9.27 -19.88 8.72
N GLU A 307 9.03 -20.41 9.89
CA GLU A 307 9.05 -21.86 10.15
C GLU A 307 8.07 -22.61 9.24
N ARG A 308 6.90 -22.03 9.03
CA ARG A 308 5.89 -22.59 8.13
C ARG A 308 5.67 -21.67 6.91
N PRO A 309 5.49 -22.26 5.71
CA PRO A 309 5.19 -21.49 4.51
C PRO A 309 3.87 -20.75 4.67
N PHE A 310 3.69 -19.69 3.87
CA PHE A 310 2.41 -19.01 3.79
C PHE A 310 1.37 -19.95 3.16
N ARG A 311 0.14 -19.84 3.60
CA ARG A 311 -0.96 -20.68 3.12
C ARG A 311 -1.14 -20.55 1.60
N THR A 312 -1.13 -21.68 0.90
CA THR A 312 -1.23 -21.75 -0.58
C THR A 312 -2.59 -22.21 -1.07
N SER A 313 -3.53 -22.52 -0.16
CA SER A 313 -4.92 -22.85 -0.50
C SER A 313 -5.56 -21.71 -1.28
N LYS A 314 -6.58 -22.04 -2.09
CA LYS A 314 -7.37 -21.00 -2.76
C LYS A 314 -8.01 -20.08 -1.72
N PRO A 315 -8.15 -18.78 -2.03
CA PRO A 315 -8.91 -17.89 -1.18
C PRO A 315 -10.33 -18.43 -0.95
N TRP A 316 -10.81 -18.23 0.26
CA TRP A 316 -12.18 -18.59 0.63
C TRP A 316 -13.20 -17.79 -0.21
N LYS A 317 -14.42 -18.27 -0.25
CA LYS A 317 -15.61 -17.55 -0.75
C LYS A 317 -16.61 -17.44 0.38
N VAL A 318 -17.50 -16.46 0.30
CA VAL A 318 -18.61 -16.35 1.25
C VAL A 318 -19.58 -17.51 0.98
N ASP A 319 -19.96 -18.20 2.04
CA ASP A 319 -21.01 -19.22 2.00
C ASP A 319 -22.37 -18.53 2.19
N TRP A 320 -23.09 -18.36 1.10
CA TRP A 320 -24.39 -17.70 1.08
C TRP A 320 -25.55 -18.64 1.47
N GLU A 321 -25.28 -19.94 1.59
CA GLU A 321 -26.24 -20.94 2.01
C GLU A 321 -26.26 -21.07 3.54
N SER A 322 -25.18 -20.67 4.21
CA SER A 322 -25.12 -20.60 5.65
C SER A 322 -25.98 -19.44 6.17
N GLU A 323 -26.64 -19.69 7.30
CA GLU A 323 -27.37 -18.65 8.01
C GLU A 323 -26.41 -17.53 8.50
N ALA A 324 -26.89 -16.30 8.43
CA ALA A 324 -26.14 -15.17 8.96
C ALA A 324 -26.12 -15.25 10.50
N ILE A 325 -24.91 -15.13 11.06
CA ILE A 325 -24.74 -15.04 12.51
C ILE A 325 -24.95 -13.59 12.93
N GLU A 326 -25.97 -13.33 13.72
CA GLU A 326 -26.16 -12.02 14.33
C GLU A 326 -25.22 -11.87 15.54
N VAL A 327 -24.35 -10.87 15.50
CA VAL A 327 -23.41 -10.56 16.58
C VAL A 327 -23.84 -9.25 17.25
N ASP A 328 -24.13 -9.31 18.53
CA ASP A 328 -24.42 -8.13 19.33
C ASP A 328 -23.12 -7.50 19.84
N TYR A 329 -22.76 -6.37 19.25
CA TYR A 329 -21.58 -5.59 19.65
C TYR A 329 -21.88 -4.52 20.71
N THR A 330 -23.14 -4.43 21.17
CA THR A 330 -23.53 -3.47 22.21
C THR A 330 -23.35 -4.01 23.62
N ALA A 331 -23.03 -5.30 23.74
CA ALA A 331 -22.73 -5.89 25.03
C ALA A 331 -21.61 -5.12 25.73
N SER A 332 -21.87 -4.68 26.92
CA SER A 332 -20.92 -3.98 27.76
C SER A 332 -19.65 -4.81 27.99
N TYR A 333 -18.54 -4.14 28.30
CA TYR A 333 -17.28 -4.78 28.66
C TYR A 333 -17.39 -5.84 29.77
N GLU A 334 -18.44 -5.82 30.53
CA GLU A 334 -18.75 -6.79 31.57
C GLU A 334 -19.11 -8.18 31.03
N GLY A 335 -19.37 -8.30 29.75
CA GLY A 335 -19.69 -9.55 29.05
C GLY A 335 -18.60 -10.10 28.15
N MET A 336 -17.35 -9.67 28.28
CA MET A 336 -16.25 -10.11 27.38
C MET A 336 -16.01 -11.62 27.39
N ASP A 337 -16.44 -12.34 28.41
CA ASP A 337 -16.30 -13.80 28.52
C ASP A 337 -17.49 -14.57 27.92
N SER A 338 -18.52 -13.87 27.47
CA SER A 338 -19.66 -14.47 26.82
C SER A 338 -19.78 -13.99 25.38
N PRO A 339 -19.57 -14.84 24.39
CA PRO A 339 -19.88 -14.47 23.02
C PRO A 339 -21.41 -14.25 22.95
N ASN A 340 -21.80 -12.97 22.80
CA ASN A 340 -23.19 -12.61 22.56
C ASN A 340 -23.57 -12.98 21.11
N THR A 341 -23.45 -14.26 20.81
CA THR A 341 -23.91 -14.82 19.56
C THR A 341 -25.31 -15.34 19.83
N LYS A 342 -26.30 -14.65 19.33
CA LYS A 342 -27.67 -15.21 19.32
C LYS A 342 -27.68 -16.34 18.30
N LYS A 343 -27.86 -17.54 18.72
CA LYS A 343 -28.23 -18.64 17.82
C LYS A 343 -29.54 -18.26 17.13
N SER A 344 -29.60 -18.53 15.82
CA SER A 344 -30.85 -18.35 15.08
C SER A 344 -31.97 -19.10 15.73
N LYS A 345 -33.19 -18.58 15.65
CA LYS A 345 -34.40 -19.14 16.30
C LYS A 345 -34.82 -20.53 15.81
N SER A 346 -34.04 -21.20 14.98
CA SER A 346 -34.37 -22.51 14.40
C SER A 346 -34.04 -23.72 15.29
N GLU A 347 -33.49 -23.51 16.50
CA GLU A 347 -33.20 -24.63 17.42
C GLU A 347 -34.16 -24.74 18.62
N THR A 348 -35.32 -24.10 18.56
CA THR A 348 -36.36 -24.30 19.55
C THR A 348 -37.68 -24.56 18.85
N ASP A 349 -37.85 -25.83 18.42
CA ASP A 349 -39.14 -26.56 18.45
C ASP A 349 -38.88 -28.08 18.39
#